data_67418e62772cbf48e98b56bf2e9e3cfb
#
_entry.id   67418e62772cbf48e98b56bf2e9e3cfb
#
_cell.length_a   1.000
_cell.length_b   1.000
_cell.length_c   1.000
_cell.angle_alpha   90.00
_cell.angle_beta   90.00
_cell.angle_gamma   90.00
#
_symmetry.space_group_name_H-M   'P 1'
#
loop_
_entity.id
_entity.type
_entity.pdbx_description
1 polymer ?
#
loop_
_entity_poly.entity_id
_entity_poly.type
_entity_poly.pdbx_seq_one_letter_code
_entity_poly.pdbx_strand_id
1 'polypeptide(L)'
;MDLYKKAYIWVFLLIAGITFFMTAFFYKTGFFPYTPIHSDGNGYYLYLPAWFVYHDPGMHFVQNLPPDPSGFSGTFFPMPTGQVVDKYTMGVAILQMPFFLLAHVITLLFCPEIADGFSIFYQLSNIASGCFYYFL
;
A
#
# COMPACT_ATOMS: atom_id res chain seq x y z
N MET A 1 -30.17 -17.66 7.75
CA MET A 1 -28.97 -17.31 6.91
C MET A 1 -28.48 -18.62 6.32
N ASP A 2 -28.54 -18.71 4.98
CA ASP A 2 -28.28 -19.95 4.25
C ASP A 2 -26.88 -20.50 4.52
N LEU A 3 -26.76 -21.84 4.54
CA LEU A 3 -25.50 -22.57 4.78
C LEU A 3 -24.37 -22.09 3.83
N TYR A 4 -24.74 -21.80 2.57
CA TYR A 4 -23.82 -21.29 1.56
C TYR A 4 -23.23 -19.91 1.92
N LYS A 5 -24.03 -18.99 2.48
CA LYS A 5 -23.53 -17.67 2.92
C LYS A 5 -22.55 -17.80 4.07
N LYS A 6 -22.79 -18.72 4.99
CA LYS A 6 -21.84 -19.01 6.08
C LYS A 6 -20.54 -19.61 5.55
N ALA A 7 -20.62 -20.61 4.66
CA ALA A 7 -19.44 -21.21 4.06
C ALA A 7 -18.59 -20.18 3.31
N TYR A 8 -19.24 -19.28 2.55
CA TYR A 8 -18.57 -18.22 1.81
C TYR A 8 -17.78 -17.26 2.73
N ILE A 9 -18.39 -16.85 3.85
CA ILE A 9 -17.71 -15.99 4.84
C ILE A 9 -16.48 -16.70 5.43
N TRP A 10 -16.58 -17.99 5.77
CA TRP A 10 -15.45 -18.73 6.31
C TRP A 10 -14.29 -18.90 5.31
N VAL A 11 -14.62 -19.20 4.06
CA VAL A 11 -13.61 -19.28 2.99
C VAL A 11 -12.90 -17.94 2.83
N PHE A 12 -13.64 -16.85 2.86
CA PHE A 12 -13.05 -15.52 2.82
C PHE A 12 -12.12 -15.25 3.99
N LEU A 13 -12.59 -15.42 5.20
CA LEU A 13 -11.78 -15.19 6.39
C LEU A 13 -10.51 -16.04 6.38
N LEU A 14 -10.59 -17.25 5.85
CA LEU A 14 -9.42 -18.12 5.67
C LEU A 14 -8.44 -17.53 4.67
N ILE A 15 -8.91 -17.12 3.48
CA ILE A 15 -8.05 -16.51 2.44
C ILE A 15 -7.43 -15.22 2.95
N ALA A 16 -8.23 -14.32 3.55
CA ALA A 16 -7.73 -13.07 4.12
C ALA A 16 -6.68 -13.34 5.21
N GLY A 17 -6.96 -14.27 6.13
CA GLY A 17 -6.03 -14.66 7.19
C GLY A 17 -4.72 -15.23 6.65
N ILE A 18 -4.77 -16.10 5.64
CA ILE A 18 -3.57 -16.63 4.98
C ILE A 18 -2.78 -15.50 4.33
N THR A 19 -3.45 -14.60 3.60
CA THR A 19 -2.81 -13.47 2.92
C THR A 19 -2.10 -12.54 3.90
N PHE A 20 -2.77 -12.17 5.00
CA PHE A 20 -2.17 -11.35 6.05
C PHE A 20 -0.98 -12.05 6.71
N PHE A 21 -1.13 -13.33 7.07
CA PHE A 21 -0.07 -14.12 7.68
C PHE A 21 1.16 -14.23 6.76
N MET A 22 0.96 -14.59 5.50
CA MET A 22 2.04 -14.71 4.51
C MET A 22 2.74 -13.37 4.30
N THR A 23 2.01 -12.27 4.21
CA THR A 23 2.60 -10.94 4.07
C THR A 23 3.47 -10.58 5.27
N ALA A 24 2.95 -10.76 6.49
CA ALA A 24 3.70 -10.47 7.70
C ALA A 24 4.94 -11.37 7.84
N PHE A 25 4.81 -12.66 7.49
CA PHE A 25 5.90 -13.62 7.50
C PHE A 25 7.01 -13.23 6.51
N PHE A 26 6.66 -12.95 5.26
CA PHE A 26 7.64 -12.58 4.23
C PHE A 26 8.29 -11.24 4.52
N TYR A 27 7.54 -10.28 5.03
CA TYR A 27 8.09 -8.99 5.46
C TYR A 27 9.12 -9.17 6.58
N LYS A 28 8.80 -9.99 7.59
CA LYS A 28 9.69 -10.25 8.73
C LYS A 28 10.94 -11.04 8.36
N THR A 29 10.82 -12.02 7.47
CA THR A 29 11.92 -12.91 7.10
C THR A 29 12.82 -12.35 5.99
N GLY A 30 12.35 -11.32 5.28
CA GLY A 30 13.05 -10.80 4.09
C GLY A 30 13.17 -11.84 2.96
N PHE A 31 12.36 -12.88 2.99
CA PHE A 31 12.42 -13.99 2.02
C PHE A 31 12.11 -13.53 0.59
N PHE A 32 11.20 -12.56 0.44
CA PHE A 32 11.01 -11.87 -0.81
C PHE A 32 11.63 -10.48 -0.73
N PRO A 33 12.41 -10.07 -1.72
CA PRO A 33 12.94 -8.70 -1.79
C PRO A 33 11.83 -7.67 -2.09
N TYR A 34 10.60 -8.12 -2.30
CA TYR A 34 9.48 -7.28 -2.69
C TYR A 34 8.43 -7.21 -1.59
N THR A 35 7.97 -5.99 -1.34
CA THR A 35 6.80 -5.73 -0.51
C THR A 35 5.52 -5.95 -1.31
N PRO A 36 4.33 -6.11 -0.68
CA PRO A 36 3.05 -6.18 -1.38
C PRO A 36 2.79 -5.01 -2.33
N ILE A 37 3.21 -3.82 -1.92
CA ILE A 37 3.18 -2.63 -2.77
C ILE A 37 4.51 -2.57 -3.52
N HIS A 38 4.52 -3.04 -4.77
CA HIS A 38 5.71 -3.02 -5.63
C HIS A 38 5.33 -2.86 -7.10
N SER A 39 6.31 -2.58 -7.95
CA SER A 39 6.14 -2.41 -9.40
C SER A 39 5.00 -1.42 -9.72
N ASP A 40 4.06 -1.80 -10.56
CA ASP A 40 2.91 -0.97 -10.94
C ASP A 40 2.04 -0.56 -9.74
N GLY A 41 1.98 -1.41 -8.71
CA GLY A 41 1.27 -1.12 -7.47
C GLY A 41 1.81 0.12 -6.75
N ASN A 42 3.11 0.38 -6.85
CA ASN A 42 3.72 1.59 -6.29
C ASN A 42 3.14 2.87 -6.92
N GLY A 43 3.02 2.90 -8.25
CA GLY A 43 2.48 4.08 -8.93
C GLY A 43 1.05 4.39 -8.50
N TYR A 44 0.17 3.39 -8.48
CA TYR A 44 -1.20 3.59 -7.98
C TYR A 44 -1.28 4.02 -6.53
N TYR A 45 -0.36 3.55 -5.69
CA TYR A 45 -0.35 3.80 -4.25
C TYR A 45 0.27 5.15 -3.88
N LEU A 46 1.25 5.62 -4.64
CA LEU A 46 2.17 6.71 -4.28
C LEU A 46 1.47 8.04 -3.94
N TYR A 47 0.27 8.26 -4.49
CA TYR A 47 -0.55 9.44 -4.18
C TYR A 47 -0.90 9.54 -2.69
N LEU A 48 -1.06 8.41 -1.99
CA LEU A 48 -1.45 8.41 -0.59
C LEU A 48 -0.34 8.95 0.33
N PRO A 49 0.89 8.41 0.32
CA PRO A 49 1.97 8.99 1.09
C PRO A 49 2.31 10.41 0.62
N ALA A 50 2.24 10.72 -0.70
CA ALA A 50 2.47 12.06 -1.21
C ALA A 50 1.58 13.10 -0.53
N TRP A 51 0.30 12.81 -0.37
CA TRP A 51 -0.65 13.74 0.22
C TRP A 51 -0.65 13.77 1.73
N PHE A 52 -0.60 12.60 2.37
CA PHE A 52 -0.88 12.47 3.80
C PHE A 52 0.36 12.37 4.69
N VAL A 53 1.51 11.98 4.14
CA VAL A 53 2.76 11.82 4.89
C VAL A 53 3.76 12.91 4.54
N TYR A 54 4.04 13.06 3.25
CA TYR A 54 5.07 13.99 2.78
C TYR A 54 4.53 15.39 2.45
N HIS A 55 3.21 15.57 2.36
CA HIS A 55 2.55 16.82 1.99
C HIS A 55 3.11 17.42 0.68
N ASP A 56 3.50 16.54 -0.24
CA ASP A 56 4.12 16.88 -1.52
C ASP A 56 3.34 16.25 -2.69
N PRO A 57 2.25 16.90 -3.13
CA PRO A 57 1.47 16.44 -4.29
C PRO A 57 2.28 16.37 -5.59
N GLY A 58 3.40 17.09 -5.67
CA GLY A 58 4.33 17.07 -6.80
C GLY A 58 5.26 15.87 -6.81
N MET A 59 5.18 15.00 -5.78
CA MET A 59 5.94 13.74 -5.66
C MET A 59 7.48 13.91 -5.70
N HIS A 60 8.00 15.10 -5.35
CA HIS A 60 9.45 15.32 -5.33
C HIS A 60 10.16 14.46 -4.28
N PHE A 61 9.46 14.10 -3.19
CA PHE A 61 9.98 13.23 -2.13
C PHE A 61 10.47 11.88 -2.65
N VAL A 62 9.93 11.39 -3.76
CA VAL A 62 10.31 10.11 -4.39
C VAL A 62 11.79 10.05 -4.74
N GLN A 63 12.39 11.20 -5.08
CA GLN A 63 13.82 11.29 -5.41
C GLN A 63 14.73 11.02 -4.19
N ASN A 64 14.18 11.17 -2.99
CA ASN A 64 14.88 10.97 -1.72
C ASN A 64 14.56 9.62 -1.05
N LEU A 65 13.67 8.82 -1.64
CA LEU A 65 13.40 7.47 -1.14
C LEU A 65 14.62 6.57 -1.38
N PRO A 66 14.89 5.65 -0.45
CA PRO A 66 15.93 4.65 -0.68
C PRO A 66 15.65 3.87 -1.96
N PRO A 67 16.70 3.44 -2.69
CA PRO A 67 16.53 2.62 -3.87
C PRO A 67 15.69 1.39 -3.54
N ASP A 68 14.53 1.28 -4.16
CA ASP A 68 13.67 0.12 -3.98
C ASP A 68 14.11 -0.99 -4.96
N PRO A 69 14.51 -2.18 -4.45
CA PRO A 69 14.82 -3.33 -5.30
C PRO A 69 13.65 -3.73 -6.22
N SER A 70 12.42 -3.37 -5.87
CA SER A 70 11.21 -3.65 -6.66
C SER A 70 10.97 -2.69 -7.82
N GLY A 71 11.84 -1.68 -8.00
CA GLY A 71 11.83 -0.82 -9.18
C GLY A 71 10.77 0.26 -9.20
N PHE A 72 10.84 1.25 -8.31
CA PHE A 72 10.16 2.53 -8.50
C PHE A 72 10.50 3.20 -9.86
N SER A 73 11.64 2.84 -10.43
CA SER A 73 12.26 3.50 -11.58
C SER A 73 11.47 3.48 -12.89
N GLY A 74 10.30 2.86 -12.93
CA GLY A 74 9.48 2.82 -14.14
C GLY A 74 8.07 3.40 -13.98
N THR A 75 7.74 3.94 -12.80
CA THR A 75 6.38 4.43 -12.51
C THR A 75 6.24 5.93 -12.62
N PHE A 76 7.32 6.68 -12.44
CA PHE A 76 7.32 8.14 -12.48
C PHE A 76 8.51 8.69 -13.28
N PHE A 77 8.30 9.87 -13.84
CA PHE A 77 9.25 10.53 -14.72
C PHE A 77 9.48 11.97 -14.24
N PRO A 78 10.74 12.35 -13.91
CA PRO A 78 11.06 13.74 -13.66
C PRO A 78 10.97 14.54 -14.96
N MET A 79 10.24 15.63 -14.92
CA MET A 79 10.06 16.54 -16.06
C MET A 79 11.10 17.67 -16.03
N PRO A 80 11.43 18.27 -17.17
CA PRO A 80 12.34 19.43 -17.22
C PRO A 80 11.83 20.63 -16.38
N THR A 81 10.55 20.67 -16.08
CA THR A 81 9.92 21.69 -15.21
C THR A 81 10.21 21.47 -13.72
N GLY A 82 10.90 20.38 -13.34
CA GLY A 82 11.14 19.98 -11.95
C GLY A 82 10.01 19.16 -11.32
N GLN A 83 8.89 19.01 -12.00
CA GLN A 83 7.77 18.18 -11.53
C GLN A 83 8.04 16.70 -11.80
N VAL A 84 7.47 15.85 -10.98
CA VAL A 84 7.46 14.41 -11.19
C VAL A 84 6.07 13.99 -11.68
N VAL A 85 6.04 13.24 -12.79
CA VAL A 85 4.80 12.72 -13.36
C VAL A 85 4.72 11.22 -13.10
N ASP A 86 3.66 10.80 -12.43
CA ASP A 86 3.30 9.39 -12.30
C ASP A 86 2.50 8.96 -13.55
N LYS A 87 2.85 7.82 -14.12
CA LYS A 87 2.13 7.28 -15.30
C LYS A 87 0.78 6.66 -14.93
N TYR A 88 0.52 6.40 -13.65
CA TYR A 88 -0.70 5.77 -13.16
C TYR A 88 -1.73 6.80 -12.70
N THR A 89 -3.00 6.39 -12.74
CA THR A 89 -4.10 7.25 -12.30
C THR A 89 -4.36 7.09 -10.81
N MET A 90 -4.82 8.18 -10.17
CA MET A 90 -5.11 8.22 -8.73
C MET A 90 -6.35 7.43 -8.30
N GLY A 91 -7.13 6.87 -9.24
CA GLY A 91 -8.40 6.21 -8.90
C GLY A 91 -8.27 5.08 -7.88
N VAL A 92 -7.23 4.26 -8.02
CA VAL A 92 -6.94 3.17 -7.07
C VAL A 92 -6.56 3.74 -5.70
N ALA A 93 -5.75 4.80 -5.65
CA ALA A 93 -5.41 5.48 -4.40
C ALA A 93 -6.65 5.98 -3.65
N ILE A 94 -7.62 6.55 -4.36
CA ILE A 94 -8.88 7.00 -3.76
C ILE A 94 -9.62 5.84 -3.09
N LEU A 95 -9.70 4.68 -3.73
CA LEU A 95 -10.32 3.50 -3.14
C LEU A 95 -9.53 2.97 -1.94
N GLN A 96 -8.21 3.03 -1.97
CA GLN A 96 -7.34 2.58 -0.86
C GLN A 96 -7.28 3.58 0.30
N MET A 97 -7.65 4.84 0.08
CA MET A 97 -7.50 5.95 1.03
C MET A 97 -8.08 5.65 2.43
N PRO A 98 -9.29 5.12 2.61
CA PRO A 98 -9.84 4.86 3.95
C PRO A 98 -8.97 3.90 4.77
N PHE A 99 -8.42 2.87 4.11
CA PHE A 99 -7.56 1.88 4.74
C PHE A 99 -6.19 2.47 5.07
N PHE A 100 -5.64 3.27 4.16
CA PHE A 100 -4.38 3.99 4.37
C PHE A 100 -4.48 4.94 5.56
N LEU A 101 -5.52 5.77 5.63
CA LEU A 101 -5.70 6.74 6.72
C LEU A 101 -5.85 6.03 8.07
N LEU A 102 -6.58 4.92 8.12
CA LEU A 102 -6.69 4.12 9.33
C LEU A 102 -5.31 3.59 9.76
N ALA A 103 -4.54 3.03 8.83
CA ALA A 103 -3.19 2.55 9.12
C ALA A 103 -2.27 3.69 9.56
N HIS A 104 -2.36 4.86 8.92
CA HIS A 104 -1.56 6.03 9.25
C HIS A 104 -1.84 6.52 10.68
N VAL A 105 -3.11 6.63 11.06
CA VAL A 105 -3.50 6.99 12.44
C VAL A 105 -2.97 5.96 13.44
N ILE A 106 -3.13 4.66 13.16
CA ILE A 106 -2.61 3.60 14.02
C ILE A 106 -1.09 3.71 14.16
N THR A 107 -0.39 3.90 13.05
CA THR A 107 1.08 4.03 13.05
C THR A 107 1.52 5.24 13.86
N LEU A 108 0.88 6.40 13.67
CA LEU A 108 1.19 7.61 14.44
C LEU A 108 0.98 7.46 15.94
N LEU A 109 -0.03 6.68 16.35
CA LEU A 109 -0.35 6.47 17.76
C LEU A 109 0.58 5.48 18.46
N PHE A 110 1.03 4.44 17.77
CA PHE A 110 1.75 3.32 18.40
C PHE A 110 3.23 3.22 18.00
N CYS A 111 3.58 3.67 16.80
CA CYS A 111 4.93 3.53 16.24
C CYS A 111 5.26 4.72 15.31
N PRO A 112 5.28 5.97 15.82
CA PRO A 112 5.43 7.16 14.96
C PRO A 112 6.75 7.19 14.17
N GLU A 113 7.79 6.51 14.64
CA GLU A 113 9.09 6.41 13.98
C GLU A 113 9.06 5.68 12.63
N ILE A 114 8.02 4.90 12.37
CA ILE A 114 7.82 4.19 11.09
C ILE A 114 6.62 4.72 10.29
N ALA A 115 6.17 5.94 10.57
CA ALA A 115 5.04 6.57 9.88
C ALA A 115 5.46 7.16 8.52
N ASP A 116 6.17 6.37 7.72
CA ASP A 116 6.77 6.70 6.43
C ASP A 116 5.84 6.51 5.22
N GLY A 117 4.67 5.92 5.43
CA GLY A 117 3.73 5.59 4.36
C GLY A 117 4.02 4.25 3.67
N PHE A 118 5.12 3.54 4.04
CA PHE A 118 5.56 2.30 3.37
C PHE A 118 5.81 1.13 4.31
N SER A 119 5.84 1.36 5.61
CA SER A 119 6.05 0.34 6.64
C SER A 119 4.95 -0.73 6.65
N ILE A 120 5.12 -1.78 7.49
CA ILE A 120 4.24 -2.96 7.50
C ILE A 120 2.76 -2.62 7.67
N PHE A 121 2.40 -1.62 8.46
CA PHE A 121 0.99 -1.25 8.65
C PHE A 121 0.33 -0.77 7.37
N TYR A 122 1.06 -0.02 6.55
CA TYR A 122 0.57 0.46 5.25
C TYR A 122 0.51 -0.68 4.22
N GLN A 123 1.47 -1.60 4.24
CA GLN A 123 1.44 -2.80 3.39
C GLN A 123 0.20 -3.66 3.68
N LEU A 124 -0.09 -3.88 4.97
CA LEU A 124 -1.27 -4.64 5.40
C LEU A 124 -2.57 -3.91 5.07
N SER A 125 -2.61 -2.59 5.18
CA SER A 125 -3.79 -1.79 4.81
C SER A 125 -4.10 -1.89 3.32
N ASN A 126 -3.09 -1.93 2.47
CA ASN A 126 -3.24 -2.14 1.03
C ASN A 126 -3.88 -3.50 0.74
N ILE A 127 -3.39 -4.58 1.37
CA ILE A 127 -3.99 -5.92 1.25
C ILE A 127 -5.43 -5.92 1.77
N ALA A 128 -5.68 -5.27 2.92
CA ALA A 128 -7.02 -5.19 3.49
C ALA A 128 -8.01 -4.51 2.53
N SER A 129 -7.57 -3.43 1.86
CA SER A 129 -8.39 -2.75 0.85
C SER A 129 -8.73 -3.68 -0.31
N GLY A 130 -7.74 -4.40 -0.84
CA GLY A 130 -7.94 -5.38 -1.92
C GLY A 130 -8.93 -6.48 -1.52
N CYS A 131 -8.74 -7.05 -0.32
CA CYS A 131 -9.67 -8.05 0.22
C CYS A 131 -11.09 -7.49 0.36
N PHE A 132 -11.23 -6.29 0.88
CA PHE A 132 -12.53 -5.64 1.07
C PHE A 132 -13.28 -5.45 -0.26
N TYR A 133 -12.62 -4.86 -1.26
CA TYR A 133 -13.26 -4.62 -2.57
C TYR A 133 -13.49 -5.89 -3.39
N TYR A 134 -12.71 -6.92 -3.17
CA TYR A 134 -12.99 -8.23 -3.77
C TYR A 134 -14.32 -8.85 -3.28
N PHE A 135 -14.79 -8.41 -2.10
CA PHE A 135 -15.97 -8.95 -1.42
C PHE A 135 -17.26 -8.15 -1.67
N LEU A 136 -17.15 -6.93 -2.15
CA LEU A 136 -18.30 -6.11 -2.53
C LEU A 136 -18.90 -6.56 -3.86
#